data_a07b9612806f69a502edcbdcff8eb132
#
_entry.id   a07b9612806f69a502edcbdcff8eb132
#
_cell.length_a   1.000
_cell.length_b   1.000
_cell.length_c   1.000
_cell.angle_alpha   90.00
_cell.angle_beta   90.00
_cell.angle_gamma   90.00
#
_symmetry.space_group_name_H-M   'P 1'
#
loop_
_entity.id
_entity.type
_entity.pdbx_description
1 polymer ?
#
loop_
_entity_poly.entity_id
_entity_poly.type
_entity_poly.pdbx_seq_one_letter_code
_entity_poly.pdbx_strand_id
1 'polypeptide(L)'
;MDKKFFSKNRTALMNKLDNNSIVILFAGKAKKKTGDQLYQFTPDRNFYYLTGIDEENHIVVLSKFNDQVCEKLFLKEIDLVKEAWNGKTLRDNEAKEISGIEDTVYMNEFHNYLNRLVKGAEDVNLYLDLEREDYNEEYSEGNKFV
;
A
#
# COMPACT_ATOMS: atom_id res chain seq x y z
N MET A 1 -2.23 -17.71 -5.48
CA MET A 1 -1.98 -17.09 -6.79
C MET A 1 -0.55 -16.60 -6.81
N ASP A 2 0.08 -16.64 -7.95
CA ASP A 2 1.48 -16.26 -8.00
C ASP A 2 1.68 -14.78 -8.31
N LYS A 3 2.92 -14.34 -8.22
CA LYS A 3 3.24 -12.91 -8.42
C LYS A 3 2.89 -12.40 -9.81
N LYS A 4 2.82 -13.26 -10.81
CA LYS A 4 2.46 -12.84 -12.17
C LYS A 4 1.03 -12.35 -12.26
N PHE A 5 0.14 -12.95 -11.49
CA PHE A 5 -1.24 -12.51 -11.41
C PHE A 5 -1.34 -11.07 -10.93
N PHE A 6 -0.64 -10.75 -9.84
CA PHE A 6 -0.67 -9.41 -9.27
C PHE A 6 0.05 -8.39 -10.13
N SER A 7 1.17 -8.78 -10.72
CA SER A 7 1.88 -7.92 -11.67
C SER A 7 1.01 -7.56 -12.87
N LYS A 8 0.28 -8.53 -13.40
CA LYS A 8 -0.64 -8.31 -14.51
C LYS A 8 -1.75 -7.33 -14.14
N ASN A 9 -2.28 -7.46 -12.92
CA ASN A 9 -3.32 -6.56 -12.44
C ASN A 9 -2.80 -5.12 -12.36
N ARG A 10 -1.58 -4.93 -11.85
CA ARG A 10 -0.99 -3.60 -11.77
C ARG A 10 -0.76 -3.01 -13.15
N THR A 11 -0.25 -3.81 -14.08
CA THR A 11 -0.02 -3.36 -15.45
C THR A 11 -1.33 -2.94 -16.11
N ALA A 12 -2.39 -3.72 -15.94
CA ALA A 12 -3.68 -3.40 -16.51
C ALA A 12 -4.22 -2.08 -15.96
N LEU A 13 -4.06 -1.85 -14.66
CA LEU A 13 -4.48 -0.59 -14.06
C LEU A 13 -3.71 0.59 -14.64
N MET A 14 -2.40 0.49 -14.66
CA MET A 14 -1.56 1.63 -15.09
C MET A 14 -1.71 1.92 -16.58
N ASN A 15 -2.06 0.93 -17.39
CA ASN A 15 -2.31 1.16 -18.80
C ASN A 15 -3.56 2.00 -19.05
N LYS A 16 -4.46 2.06 -18.09
CA LYS A 16 -5.69 2.87 -18.19
C LYS A 16 -5.49 4.31 -17.74
N LEU A 17 -4.35 4.62 -17.14
CA LEU A 17 -4.09 5.94 -16.58
C LEU A 17 -3.20 6.75 -17.50
N ASP A 18 -3.41 8.06 -17.47
CA ASP A 18 -2.58 9.00 -18.22
C ASP A 18 -1.26 9.25 -17.51
N ASN A 19 -0.33 9.89 -18.19
CA ASN A 19 0.92 10.32 -17.57
C ASN A 19 0.63 11.30 -16.45
N ASN A 20 1.56 11.42 -15.52
CA ASN A 20 1.44 12.23 -14.31
C ASN A 20 0.34 11.70 -13.38
N SER A 21 0.29 10.39 -13.25
CA SER A 21 -0.67 9.72 -12.35
C SER A 21 0.07 9.01 -11.23
N ILE A 22 -0.48 9.12 -10.03
CA ILE A 22 0.01 8.43 -8.84
C ILE A 22 -1.17 7.70 -8.19
N VAL A 23 -0.99 6.42 -7.94
CA VAL A 23 -1.99 5.60 -7.24
C VAL A 23 -1.40 5.18 -5.90
N ILE A 24 -2.10 5.49 -4.82
CA ILE A 24 -1.67 5.12 -3.47
C ILE A 24 -2.78 4.29 -2.83
N LEU A 25 -2.45 3.07 -2.48
CA LEU A 25 -3.41 2.17 -1.84
C LEU A 25 -2.85 1.68 -0.51
N PHE A 26 -3.72 1.60 0.46
CA PHE A 26 -3.38 1.26 1.82
C PHE A 26 -3.96 -0.12 2.15
N ALA A 27 -3.14 -0.96 2.79
CA ALA A 27 -3.64 -2.26 3.24
C ALA A 27 -4.68 -2.12 4.33
N GLY A 28 -4.60 -1.02 5.08
CA GLY A 28 -5.50 -0.77 6.18
C GLY A 28 -4.99 -1.33 7.50
N LYS A 29 -5.80 -1.25 8.52
CA LYS A 29 -5.49 -1.73 9.87
C LYS A 29 -6.62 -2.59 10.37
N ALA A 30 -6.29 -3.53 11.27
CA ALA A 30 -7.31 -4.33 11.94
C ALA A 30 -8.19 -3.43 12.80
N LYS A 31 -9.50 -3.65 12.73
CA LYS A 31 -10.46 -2.86 13.50
C LYS A 31 -10.66 -3.46 14.88
N LYS A 32 -10.90 -2.59 15.87
CA LYS A 32 -11.23 -3.05 17.20
C LYS A 32 -12.66 -3.59 17.24
N LYS A 33 -12.84 -4.72 17.88
CA LYS A 33 -14.15 -5.33 18.02
C LYS A 33 -14.80 -4.90 19.34
N THR A 34 -14.13 -5.18 20.46
CA THR A 34 -14.60 -4.83 21.78
C THR A 34 -13.38 -4.76 22.69
N GLY A 35 -13.19 -3.61 23.34
CA GLY A 35 -12.04 -3.47 24.23
C GLY A 35 -10.75 -3.80 23.54
N ASP A 36 -10.05 -4.82 24.02
CA ASP A 36 -8.78 -5.25 23.46
C ASP A 36 -8.88 -6.25 22.32
N GLN A 37 -10.10 -6.67 22.00
CA GLN A 37 -10.29 -7.64 20.93
C GLN A 37 -10.35 -6.94 19.58
N LEU A 38 -9.69 -7.54 18.60
CA LEU A 38 -9.68 -7.04 17.22
C LEU A 38 -10.46 -7.99 16.32
N TYR A 39 -11.09 -7.42 15.31
CA TYR A 39 -11.61 -8.24 14.22
C TYR A 39 -10.44 -8.87 13.49
N GLN A 40 -10.67 -10.02 12.91
CA GLN A 40 -9.67 -10.60 12.02
C GLN A 40 -9.38 -9.61 10.90
N PHE A 41 -8.10 -9.35 10.66
CA PHE A 41 -7.71 -8.42 9.61
C PHE A 41 -8.08 -8.98 8.23
N THR A 42 -8.67 -8.11 7.42
CA THR A 42 -8.90 -8.38 6.00
C THR A 42 -8.33 -7.19 5.24
N PRO A 43 -7.41 -7.41 4.30
CA PRO A 43 -6.82 -6.28 3.58
C PRO A 43 -7.84 -5.57 2.71
N ASP A 44 -7.59 -4.31 2.42
CA ASP A 44 -8.38 -3.58 1.44
C ASP A 44 -8.39 -4.37 0.13
N ARG A 45 -9.58 -4.47 -0.48
CA ARG A 45 -9.77 -5.29 -1.67
C ARG A 45 -8.83 -4.88 -2.80
N ASN A 46 -8.70 -3.60 -3.05
CA ASN A 46 -7.87 -3.12 -4.17
C ASN A 46 -6.40 -3.31 -3.89
N PHE A 47 -5.98 -3.09 -2.63
CA PHE A 47 -4.60 -3.36 -2.25
C PHE A 47 -4.25 -4.83 -2.46
N TYR A 48 -5.11 -5.73 -2.00
CA TYR A 48 -4.86 -7.17 -2.16
C TYR A 48 -4.86 -7.58 -3.64
N TYR A 49 -5.79 -7.04 -4.41
CA TYR A 49 -5.90 -7.35 -5.85
C TYR A 49 -4.62 -7.01 -6.61
N LEU A 50 -3.93 -5.96 -6.17
CA LEU A 50 -2.72 -5.48 -6.83
C LEU A 50 -1.42 -6.02 -6.25
N THR A 51 -1.42 -6.52 -5.03
CA THR A 51 -0.18 -6.94 -4.36
C THR A 51 -0.17 -8.38 -3.86
N GLY A 52 -1.33 -8.93 -3.56
CA GLY A 52 -1.43 -10.27 -2.97
C GLY A 52 -1.00 -10.33 -1.51
N ILE A 53 -0.72 -9.18 -0.89
CA ILE A 53 -0.25 -9.14 0.49
C ILE A 53 -1.43 -9.05 1.44
N ASP A 54 -1.47 -9.95 2.40
CA ASP A 54 -2.53 -10.07 3.39
C ASP A 54 -1.96 -9.75 4.78
N GLU A 55 -1.58 -8.50 4.98
CA GLU A 55 -1.04 -8.02 6.25
C GLU A 55 -1.31 -6.52 6.35
N GLU A 56 -1.63 -6.05 7.56
CA GLU A 56 -1.96 -4.64 7.77
C GLU A 56 -0.75 -3.72 7.70
N ASN A 57 -1.03 -2.43 7.53
CA ASN A 57 -0.04 -1.34 7.61
C ASN A 57 1.02 -1.31 6.51
N HIS A 58 0.67 -1.79 5.33
CA HIS A 58 1.53 -1.64 4.16
C HIS A 58 0.88 -0.66 3.18
N ILE A 59 1.69 -0.06 2.32
CA ILE A 59 1.22 0.90 1.31
C ILE A 59 1.89 0.56 -0.02
N VAL A 60 1.10 0.57 -1.10
CA VAL A 60 1.65 0.44 -2.44
C VAL A 60 1.49 1.77 -3.17
N VAL A 61 2.54 2.23 -3.83
CA VAL A 61 2.52 3.44 -4.64
C VAL A 61 2.89 3.06 -6.06
N LEU A 62 1.98 3.33 -6.98
CA LEU A 62 2.22 3.14 -8.41
C LEU A 62 2.19 4.50 -9.07
N SER A 63 3.15 4.77 -9.94
CA SER A 63 3.22 6.07 -10.61
C SER A 63 3.55 5.90 -12.07
N LYS A 64 3.09 6.86 -12.87
CA LYS A 64 3.32 6.86 -14.31
C LYS A 64 3.72 8.25 -14.75
N PHE A 65 4.95 8.38 -15.22
CA PHE A 65 5.49 9.63 -15.76
C PHE A 65 6.25 9.32 -17.03
N ASN A 66 6.01 10.09 -18.10
CA ASN A 66 6.66 9.91 -19.39
C ASN A 66 6.56 8.47 -19.93
N ASP A 67 5.36 7.89 -19.77
CA ASP A 67 5.05 6.52 -20.18
C ASP A 67 5.84 5.44 -19.43
N GLN A 68 6.49 5.81 -18.34
CA GLN A 68 7.19 4.86 -17.48
C GLN A 68 6.44 4.65 -16.19
N VAL A 69 6.25 3.39 -15.84
CA VAL A 69 5.54 2.99 -14.62
C VAL A 69 6.55 2.59 -13.57
N CYS A 70 6.41 3.16 -12.38
CA CYS A 70 7.20 2.80 -11.22
C CYS A 70 6.30 2.18 -10.17
N GLU A 71 6.78 1.11 -9.54
CA GLU A 71 6.07 0.42 -8.48
C GLU A 71 6.92 0.46 -7.22
N LYS A 72 6.31 0.87 -6.12
CA LYS A 72 6.99 0.95 -4.83
C LYS A 72 6.11 0.40 -3.75
N LEU A 73 6.65 -0.49 -2.96
CA LEU A 73 5.91 -1.09 -1.84
C LEU A 73 6.55 -0.67 -0.54
N PHE A 74 5.74 -0.06 0.33
CA PHE A 74 6.18 0.38 1.64
C PHE A 74 5.70 -0.62 2.68
N LEU A 75 6.65 -1.19 3.39
CA LEU A 75 6.39 -2.24 4.36
C LEU A 75 6.33 -1.67 5.77
N LYS A 76 5.47 -2.26 6.57
CA LYS A 76 5.39 -1.97 7.98
C LYS A 76 6.76 -2.14 8.62
N GLU A 77 7.16 -1.19 9.47
CA GLU A 77 8.42 -1.26 10.17
C GLU A 77 8.47 -2.49 11.08
N ILE A 78 9.65 -3.07 11.21
CA ILE A 78 9.87 -4.24 12.02
C ILE A 78 10.00 -3.82 13.48
N ASP A 79 9.19 -4.42 14.34
CA ASP A 79 9.24 -4.21 15.78
C ASP A 79 9.44 -5.57 16.44
N LEU A 80 10.67 -5.86 16.83
CA LEU A 80 11.02 -7.16 17.37
C LEU A 80 10.28 -7.49 18.66
N VAL A 81 9.95 -6.48 19.45
CA VAL A 81 9.20 -6.68 20.68
C VAL A 81 7.79 -7.15 20.38
N LYS A 82 7.11 -6.48 19.45
CA LYS A 82 5.77 -6.87 19.04
C LYS A 82 5.76 -8.23 18.35
N GLU A 83 6.79 -8.54 17.58
CA GLU A 83 6.89 -9.83 16.91
C GLU A 83 7.04 -10.98 17.91
N ALA A 84 7.69 -10.74 19.02
CA ALA A 84 7.81 -11.76 20.07
C ALA A 84 6.45 -12.15 20.65
N TRP A 85 5.51 -11.21 20.67
CA TRP A 85 4.18 -11.45 21.22
C TRP A 85 3.17 -11.87 20.16
N ASN A 86 3.24 -11.29 18.95
CA ASN A 86 2.20 -11.42 17.93
C ASN A 86 2.63 -12.20 16.70
N GLY A 87 3.87 -12.66 16.65
CA GLY A 87 4.39 -13.38 15.50
C GLY A 87 5.16 -12.49 14.53
N LYS A 88 5.90 -13.12 13.66
CA LYS A 88 6.78 -12.43 12.72
C LYS A 88 5.98 -11.71 11.62
N THR A 89 6.37 -10.50 11.32
CA THR A 89 5.76 -9.72 10.23
C THR A 89 6.52 -9.95 8.92
N LEU A 90 5.89 -9.54 7.82
CA LEU A 90 6.41 -9.74 6.48
C LEU A 90 7.74 -9.01 6.28
N ARG A 91 8.69 -9.70 5.68
CA ARG A 91 9.98 -9.13 5.30
C ARG A 91 9.99 -8.77 3.82
N ASP A 92 10.99 -7.98 3.41
CA ASP A 92 11.08 -7.48 2.04
C ASP A 92 11.19 -8.59 1.00
N ASN A 93 11.97 -9.62 1.25
CA ASN A 93 12.11 -10.72 0.30
C ASN A 93 10.80 -11.51 0.14
N GLU A 94 10.04 -11.66 1.21
CA GLU A 94 8.73 -12.31 1.16
C GLU A 94 7.74 -11.46 0.37
N ALA A 95 7.75 -10.15 0.60
CA ALA A 95 6.88 -9.23 -0.10
C ALA A 95 7.15 -9.23 -1.61
N LYS A 96 8.41 -9.27 -2.01
CA LYS A 96 8.79 -9.36 -3.42
C LYS A 96 8.30 -10.64 -4.05
N GLU A 97 8.41 -11.73 -3.33
CA GLU A 97 7.99 -13.04 -3.84
C GLU A 97 6.48 -13.13 -4.01
N ILE A 98 5.73 -12.53 -3.11
CA ILE A 98 4.27 -12.55 -3.18
C ILE A 98 3.77 -11.61 -4.27
N SER A 99 4.25 -10.37 -4.29
CA SER A 99 3.69 -9.31 -5.13
C SER A 99 4.36 -9.17 -6.49
N GLY A 100 5.62 -9.55 -6.60
CA GLY A 100 6.42 -9.28 -7.79
C GLY A 100 6.93 -7.85 -7.87
N ILE A 101 6.74 -7.05 -6.82
CA ILE A 101 7.29 -5.69 -6.77
C ILE A 101 8.72 -5.78 -6.26
N GLU A 102 9.66 -5.33 -7.10
CA GLU A 102 11.08 -5.43 -6.77
C GLU A 102 11.56 -4.32 -5.83
N ASP A 103 10.90 -3.16 -5.85
CA ASP A 103 11.32 -2.00 -5.10
C ASP A 103 10.52 -1.89 -3.81
N THR A 104 11.09 -2.40 -2.72
CA THR A 104 10.45 -2.40 -1.41
C THR A 104 11.30 -1.61 -0.42
N VAL A 105 10.64 -0.80 0.40
CA VAL A 105 11.27 -0.05 1.49
C VAL A 105 10.37 -0.07 2.71
N TYR A 106 10.88 0.39 3.83
CA TYR A 106 10.06 0.44 5.04
C TYR A 106 9.33 1.78 5.15
N MET A 107 8.28 1.78 5.95
CA MET A 107 7.31 2.88 6.02
C MET A 107 7.92 4.23 6.40
N ASN A 108 9.03 4.23 7.14
CA ASN A 108 9.68 5.48 7.52
C ASN A 108 10.13 6.33 6.33
N GLU A 109 10.26 5.73 5.15
CA GLU A 109 10.65 6.43 3.93
C GLU A 109 9.46 6.96 3.13
N PHE A 110 8.24 6.66 3.53
CA PHE A 110 7.06 6.95 2.73
C PHE A 110 6.88 8.44 2.44
N HIS A 111 6.92 9.28 3.46
CA HIS A 111 6.70 10.71 3.26
C HIS A 111 7.79 11.36 2.41
N ASN A 112 9.03 10.97 2.61
CA ASN A 112 10.14 11.48 1.81
C ASN A 112 10.00 11.07 0.34
N TYR A 113 9.63 9.82 0.11
CA TYR A 113 9.42 9.33 -1.24
C TYR A 113 8.29 10.09 -1.94
N LEU A 114 7.16 10.26 -1.25
CA LEU A 114 6.01 10.94 -1.81
C LEU A 114 6.33 12.40 -2.13
N ASN A 115 7.05 13.08 -1.24
CA ASN A 115 7.45 14.46 -1.47
C ASN A 115 8.35 14.57 -2.70
N ARG A 116 9.30 13.66 -2.87
CA ARG A 116 10.16 13.65 -4.04
C ARG A 116 9.38 13.36 -5.32
N LEU A 117 8.40 12.48 -5.23
CA LEU A 117 7.62 12.08 -6.39
C LEU A 117 6.77 13.22 -6.95
N VAL A 118 6.18 14.04 -6.07
CA VAL A 118 5.32 15.14 -6.49
C VAL A 118 6.08 16.43 -6.74
N LYS A 119 7.32 16.52 -6.27
CA LYS A 119 8.11 17.73 -6.41
C LYS A 119 8.48 17.95 -7.88
N GLY A 120 8.19 19.15 -8.38
CA GLY A 120 8.47 19.49 -9.75
C GLY A 120 7.41 19.06 -10.75
N ALA A 121 6.40 18.34 -10.32
CA ALA A 121 5.27 17.98 -11.16
C ALA A 121 4.22 19.08 -11.09
N GLU A 122 3.77 19.57 -12.24
CA GLU A 122 2.79 20.66 -12.26
C GLU A 122 1.37 20.15 -12.01
N ASP A 123 0.97 19.14 -12.74
CA ASP A 123 -0.38 18.57 -12.61
C ASP A 123 -0.25 17.06 -12.41
N VAL A 124 -0.56 16.62 -11.21
CA VAL A 124 -0.53 15.22 -10.87
C VAL A 124 -1.93 14.74 -10.54
N ASN A 125 -2.34 13.65 -11.16
CA ASN A 125 -3.59 12.99 -10.85
C ASN A 125 -3.34 11.99 -9.73
N LEU A 126 -3.96 12.22 -8.58
CA LEU A 126 -3.78 11.38 -7.41
C LEU A 126 -5.01 10.50 -7.19
N TYR A 127 -4.81 9.20 -7.19
CA TYR A 127 -5.88 8.23 -6.97
C TYR A 127 -5.69 7.54 -5.63
N LEU A 128 -6.69 7.67 -4.77
CA LEU A 128 -6.69 7.07 -3.44
C LEU A 128 -7.92 6.19 -3.29
N ASP A 129 -7.77 5.09 -2.56
CA ASP A 129 -8.89 4.24 -2.21
C ASP A 129 -9.27 4.52 -0.77
N LEU A 130 -10.32 5.31 -0.59
CA LEU A 130 -10.78 5.73 0.72
C LEU A 130 -11.77 4.73 1.30
N GLU A 131 -11.51 4.27 2.51
CA GLU A 131 -12.39 3.35 3.20
C GLU A 131 -13.58 4.12 3.80
N ARG A 132 -14.78 3.71 3.42
CA ARG A 132 -15.98 4.39 3.89
C ARG A 132 -16.40 3.98 5.28
N GLU A 133 -16.01 2.81 5.70
CA GLU A 133 -16.46 2.25 6.97
C GLU A 133 -15.84 2.91 8.18
N ASP A 134 -14.76 3.64 7.98
CA ASP A 134 -13.98 4.23 9.05
C ASP A 134 -14.31 5.68 9.34
N TYR A 135 -15.19 6.29 8.57
CA TYR A 135 -15.43 7.73 8.74
C TYR A 135 -16.19 8.09 10.01
N ASN A 136 -16.78 7.13 10.68
CA ASN A 136 -17.47 7.39 11.96
C ASN A 136 -16.53 7.31 13.16
N GLU A 137 -15.30 6.93 12.96
CA GLU A 137 -14.32 6.74 14.03
C GLU A 137 -13.13 7.65 13.79
N GLU A 138 -12.10 7.11 13.21
CA GLU A 138 -10.91 7.86 12.82
C GLU A 138 -10.77 7.77 11.31
N TYR A 139 -10.16 8.79 10.73
CA TYR A 139 -9.88 8.74 9.32
C TYR A 139 -8.88 7.62 9.03
N SER A 140 -9.09 6.91 7.93
CA SER A 140 -8.11 5.97 7.44
C SER A 140 -6.85 6.74 7.01
N GLU A 141 -5.73 6.04 6.85
CA GLU A 141 -4.50 6.72 6.45
C GLU A 141 -4.63 7.38 5.10
N GLY A 142 -5.42 6.81 4.19
CA GLY A 142 -5.69 7.43 2.91
C GLY A 142 -6.33 8.80 3.02
N ASN A 143 -7.22 8.98 3.98
CA ASN A 143 -7.91 10.24 4.18
C ASN A 143 -6.98 11.36 4.64
N LYS A 144 -5.86 11.03 5.26
CA LYS A 144 -4.93 12.03 5.74
C LYS A 144 -4.22 12.78 4.62
N PHE A 145 -4.26 12.26 3.41
CA PHE A 145 -3.60 12.85 2.25
C PHE A 145 -4.56 13.52 1.27
N VAL A 146 -5.82 13.59 1.60
CA VAL A 146 -6.86 14.20 0.74
C VAL A 146 -7.21 15.66 1.12
#